data_182081ae5400fda08e5cda96dcd9ef47
#
_entry.id   182081ae5400fda08e5cda96dcd9ef47
#
_cell.length_a   1.000
_cell.length_b   1.000
_cell.length_c   1.000
_cell.angle_alpha   90.00
_cell.angle_beta   90.00
_cell.angle_gamma   90.00
#
_symmetry.space_group_name_H-M   'P 1'
#
loop_
_entity.id
_entity.type
_entity.pdbx_description
1 polymer ?
#
loop_
_entity_poly.entity_id
_entity_poly.type
_entity_poly.pdbx_seq_one_letter_code
_entity_poly.pdbx_strand_id
1 'polypeptide(L)'
;ANDAMALVVMDVLRHEAGLKVPADIAVVGYDDTPPARWPSYDLTSFSQPANDMVENTVHLLIHHMSDNDTEPLQITVSGQLKIRSSSTNLRKVSDAGV
;
A
#
# COMPACT_ATOMS: atom_id res chain seq x y z
N ALA A 1 -6.26 1.44 -6.35
CA ALA A 1 -7.44 0.76 -5.81
C ALA A 1 -7.12 0.18 -4.44
N ASN A 2 -8.14 0.02 -3.58
CA ASN A 2 -7.91 -0.68 -2.33
C ASN A 2 -7.63 -2.16 -2.59
N ASP A 3 -7.12 -2.87 -1.57
CA ASP A 3 -6.73 -4.27 -1.75
C ASP A 3 -7.89 -5.14 -2.21
N ALA A 4 -9.10 -4.96 -1.67
CA ALA A 4 -10.25 -5.77 -2.03
C ALA A 4 -10.53 -5.67 -3.53
N MET A 5 -10.53 -4.47 -4.08
CA MET A 5 -10.72 -4.27 -5.52
C MET A 5 -9.53 -4.80 -6.31
N ALA A 6 -8.31 -4.61 -5.82
CA ALA A 6 -7.12 -5.09 -6.48
C ALA A 6 -7.12 -6.62 -6.61
N LEU A 7 -7.57 -7.33 -5.58
CA LEU A 7 -7.66 -8.80 -5.63
C LEU A 7 -8.69 -9.27 -6.65
N VAL A 8 -9.84 -8.60 -6.74
CA VAL A 8 -10.85 -8.91 -7.75
C VAL A 8 -10.30 -8.67 -9.15
N VAL A 9 -9.60 -7.55 -9.34
CA VAL A 9 -8.97 -7.24 -10.61
C VAL A 9 -7.95 -8.32 -10.99
N MET A 10 -7.14 -8.78 -10.05
CA MET A 10 -6.17 -9.84 -10.29
C MET A 10 -6.86 -11.13 -10.75
N ASP A 11 -7.96 -11.51 -10.09
CA ASP A 11 -8.70 -12.71 -10.44
C ASP A 11 -9.29 -12.59 -11.84
N VAL A 12 -9.88 -11.45 -12.18
CA VAL A 12 -10.43 -11.21 -13.52
C VAL A 12 -9.34 -11.27 -14.59
N LEU A 13 -8.21 -10.62 -14.35
CA LEU A 13 -7.10 -10.61 -15.29
C LEU A 13 -6.56 -12.02 -15.53
N ARG A 14 -6.39 -12.80 -14.48
CA ARG A 14 -5.82 -14.14 -14.58
C ARG A 14 -6.78 -15.16 -15.16
N HIS A 15 -8.05 -15.12 -14.76
CA HIS A 15 -8.99 -16.19 -15.06
C HIS A 15 -9.93 -15.88 -16.22
N GLU A 16 -10.26 -14.62 -16.45
CA GLU A 16 -11.15 -14.23 -17.53
C GLU A 16 -10.40 -13.67 -18.74
N ALA A 17 -9.42 -12.80 -18.51
CA ALA A 17 -8.65 -12.19 -19.57
C ALA A 17 -7.42 -13.02 -19.98
N GLY A 18 -7.05 -14.01 -19.19
CA GLY A 18 -5.90 -14.86 -19.48
C GLY A 18 -4.56 -14.14 -19.40
N LEU A 19 -4.49 -13.03 -18.65
CA LEU A 19 -3.27 -12.27 -18.48
C LEU A 19 -2.50 -12.74 -17.27
N LYS A 20 -1.19 -12.62 -17.33
CA LYS A 20 -0.31 -12.98 -16.22
C LYS A 20 0.03 -11.75 -15.40
N VAL A 21 -0.01 -11.88 -14.08
CA VAL A 21 0.40 -10.86 -13.14
C VAL A 21 1.67 -11.36 -12.45
N PRO A 22 2.80 -10.65 -12.50
CA PRO A 22 3.00 -9.31 -13.07
C PRO A 22 3.48 -9.30 -14.53
N ALA A 23 3.67 -10.46 -15.17
CA ALA A 23 4.35 -10.53 -16.46
C ALA A 23 3.70 -9.66 -17.54
N ASP A 24 2.38 -9.70 -17.64
CA ASP A 24 1.64 -8.91 -18.63
C ASP A 24 1.16 -7.58 -18.07
N ILE A 25 0.80 -7.56 -16.79
CA ILE A 25 0.30 -6.35 -16.14
C ILE A 25 0.62 -6.39 -14.64
N ALA A 26 1.06 -5.27 -14.11
CA ALA A 26 1.32 -5.12 -12.68
C ALA A 26 0.06 -4.62 -11.97
N VAL A 27 -0.16 -5.11 -10.74
CA VAL A 27 -1.29 -4.69 -9.92
C VAL A 27 -0.77 -4.21 -8.57
N VAL A 28 -1.27 -3.08 -8.12
CA VAL A 28 -0.92 -2.47 -6.83
C VAL A 28 -2.19 -2.15 -6.07
N GLY A 29 -2.21 -2.49 -4.80
CA GLY A 29 -3.31 -2.20 -3.90
C GLY A 29 -2.98 -1.11 -2.89
N TYR A 30 -3.90 -0.91 -1.97
CA TYR A 30 -3.78 0.04 -0.88
C TYR A 30 -4.47 -0.54 0.36
N ASP A 31 -3.85 -0.45 1.50
CA ASP A 31 -4.24 -0.85 2.85
C ASP A 31 -3.41 -2.01 3.41
N ASP A 32 -2.82 -2.85 2.59
CA ASP A 32 -2.05 -4.02 3.01
C ASP A 32 -2.85 -4.94 3.93
N THR A 33 -4.04 -5.31 3.48
CA THR A 33 -4.92 -6.24 4.21
C THR A 33 -4.32 -7.65 4.20
N PRO A 34 -4.71 -8.54 5.16
CA PRO A 34 -4.15 -9.88 5.21
C PRO A 34 -4.19 -10.67 3.89
N PRO A 35 -5.28 -10.67 3.11
CA PRO A 35 -5.29 -11.38 1.83
C PRO A 35 -4.23 -10.93 0.83
N ALA A 36 -3.77 -9.67 0.92
CA ALA A 36 -2.70 -9.19 0.05
C ALA A 36 -1.40 -9.97 0.22
N ARG A 37 -1.21 -10.57 1.40
CA ARG A 37 -0.01 -11.35 1.73
C ARG A 37 -0.11 -12.81 1.34
N TRP A 38 -1.30 -13.28 0.96
CA TRP A 38 -1.49 -14.69 0.59
C TRP A 38 -0.67 -15.00 -0.66
N PRO A 39 0.00 -16.18 -0.72
CA PRO A 39 0.85 -16.52 -1.85
C PRO A 39 0.16 -16.44 -3.21
N SER A 40 -1.15 -16.74 -3.26
CA SER A 40 -1.92 -16.66 -4.51
C SER A 40 -1.98 -15.24 -5.06
N TYR A 41 -1.98 -14.26 -4.21
CA TYR A 41 -2.04 -12.86 -4.63
C TYR A 41 -0.68 -12.18 -4.56
N ASP A 42 -0.01 -12.29 -3.42
CA ASP A 42 1.28 -11.65 -3.18
C ASP A 42 1.27 -10.21 -3.72
N LEU A 43 0.29 -9.45 -3.25
CA LEU A 43 -0.06 -8.14 -3.76
C LEU A 43 0.84 -7.05 -3.19
N THR A 44 1.47 -6.29 -4.07
CA THR A 44 2.14 -5.05 -3.68
C THR A 44 1.08 -4.08 -3.18
N SER A 45 1.26 -3.58 -1.97
CA SER A 45 0.27 -2.71 -1.35
C SER A 45 0.95 -1.66 -0.48
N PHE A 46 0.32 -0.50 -0.37
CA PHE A 46 0.78 0.55 0.51
C PHE A 46 0.16 0.36 1.90
N SER A 47 1.01 0.15 2.89
CA SER A 47 0.59 -0.05 4.27
C SER A 47 0.33 1.29 4.94
N GLN A 48 -0.84 1.44 5.54
CA GLN A 48 -1.16 2.63 6.31
C GLN A 48 -0.44 2.62 7.66
N PRO A 49 -0.29 3.80 8.30
CA PRO A 49 0.28 3.87 9.63
C PRO A 49 -0.53 3.05 10.63
N ALA A 50 0.15 2.47 11.62
CA ALA A 50 -0.51 1.74 12.69
C ALA A 50 -1.43 2.66 13.51
N ASN A 51 -2.49 2.10 14.07
CA ASN A 51 -3.49 2.87 14.83
C ASN A 51 -2.87 3.67 15.97
N ASP A 52 -1.89 3.11 16.67
CA ASP A 52 -1.21 3.82 17.76
C ASP A 52 -0.48 5.06 17.26
N MET A 53 0.11 5.03 16.07
CA MET A 53 0.73 6.20 15.46
C MET A 53 -0.31 7.28 15.15
N VAL A 54 -1.49 6.88 14.68
CA VAL A 54 -2.58 7.81 14.42
C VAL A 54 -3.08 8.43 15.72
N GLU A 55 -3.26 7.63 16.76
CA GLU A 55 -3.67 8.12 18.07
C GLU A 55 -2.66 9.11 18.65
N ASN A 56 -1.38 8.81 18.57
CA ASN A 56 -0.33 9.71 19.04
C ASN A 56 -0.36 11.04 18.29
N THR A 57 -0.63 11.00 16.99
CA THR A 57 -0.75 12.20 16.18
C THR A 57 -1.94 13.04 16.63
N VAL A 58 -3.06 12.43 16.92
CA VAL A 58 -4.25 13.12 17.43
C VAL A 58 -3.96 13.75 18.78
N HIS A 59 -3.29 13.04 19.68
CA HIS A 59 -2.91 13.55 20.99
C HIS A 59 -2.00 14.78 20.86
N LEU A 60 -1.04 14.75 19.94
CA LEU A 60 -0.17 15.89 19.68
C LEU A 60 -0.96 17.11 19.21
N LEU A 61 -1.94 16.90 18.33
CA LEU A 61 -2.80 17.99 17.85
C LEU A 61 -3.61 18.60 18.97
N ILE A 62 -4.23 17.76 19.82
CA ILE A 62 -5.03 18.24 20.94
C ILE A 62 -4.15 19.03 21.91
N HIS A 63 -2.96 18.55 22.21
CA HIS A 63 -2.03 19.22 23.10
C HIS A 63 -1.62 20.59 22.54
N HIS A 64 -1.31 20.64 21.25
CA HIS A 64 -0.97 21.89 20.58
C HIS A 64 -2.10 22.92 20.68
N MET A 65 -3.33 22.49 20.46
CA MET A 65 -4.50 23.35 20.55
C MET A 65 -4.75 23.84 21.99
N SER A 66 -4.54 22.95 22.96
CA SER A 66 -4.77 23.25 24.37
C SER A 66 -3.79 24.29 24.91
N ASP A 67 -2.58 24.35 24.38
CA ASP A 67 -1.57 25.30 24.79
C ASP A 67 -1.76 26.70 24.19
N ASN A 68 -2.83 26.90 23.42
CA ASN A 68 -3.10 28.16 22.71
C ASN A 68 -1.94 28.59 21.81
N ASP A 69 -1.21 27.61 21.30
CA ASP A 69 -0.13 27.88 20.38
C ASP A 69 -0.73 28.28 19.03
N THR A 70 -0.37 29.46 18.57
CA THR A 70 -0.88 29.98 17.30
C THR A 70 0.01 29.61 16.12
N GLU A 71 1.17 29.01 16.39
CA GLU A 71 2.05 28.56 15.32
C GLU A 71 1.40 27.39 14.54
N PRO A 72 1.50 27.38 13.22
CA PRO A 72 0.99 26.25 12.45
C PRO A 72 1.71 24.96 12.84
N LEU A 73 0.93 23.91 13.10
CA LEU A 73 1.48 22.58 13.38
C LEU A 73 1.35 21.74 12.14
N GLN A 74 2.48 21.22 11.66
CA GLN A 74 2.50 20.30 10.53
C GLN A 74 2.95 18.94 11.02
N ILE A 75 2.10 17.93 10.84
CA ILE A 75 2.39 16.56 11.23
C ILE A 75 2.36 15.71 9.98
N THR A 76 3.44 14.94 9.78
CA THR A 76 3.50 13.98 8.68
C THR A 76 3.47 12.57 9.25
N VAL A 77 2.52 11.76 8.78
CA VAL A 77 2.42 10.36 9.13
C VAL A 77 2.66 9.55 7.87
N SER A 78 3.74 8.77 7.88
CA SER A 78 4.16 8.02 6.70
C SER A 78 3.76 6.56 6.77
N GLY A 79 3.28 6.02 5.64
CA GLY A 79 3.08 4.60 5.47
C GLY A 79 4.27 3.96 4.78
N GLN A 80 4.15 2.68 4.44
CA GLN A 80 5.18 1.92 3.78
C GLN A 80 4.64 1.19 2.56
N LEU A 81 5.40 1.22 1.47
CA LEU A 81 5.09 0.42 0.30
C LEU A 81 5.66 -0.98 0.51
N LYS A 82 4.78 -1.98 0.53
CA LYS A 82 5.15 -3.39 0.63
C LYS A 82 5.20 -3.98 -0.77
N ILE A 83 6.40 -4.06 -1.32
CA ILE A 83 6.60 -4.56 -2.68
C ILE A 83 6.56 -6.07 -2.68
N ARG A 84 5.66 -6.63 -3.51
CA ARG A 84 5.47 -8.07 -3.66
C ARG A 84 5.43 -8.44 -5.14
N SER A 85 5.15 -9.69 -5.43
CA SER A 85 5.29 -10.19 -6.79
C SER A 85 4.29 -9.60 -7.79
N SER A 86 3.13 -9.10 -7.33
CA SER A 86 2.10 -8.58 -8.24
C SER A 86 2.55 -7.38 -9.07
N SER A 87 3.58 -6.69 -8.65
CA SER A 87 4.13 -5.55 -9.38
C SER A 87 5.58 -5.75 -9.79
N THR A 88 6.21 -6.85 -9.39
CA THR A 88 7.61 -7.10 -9.69
C THR A 88 7.73 -7.86 -11.00
N ASN A 89 8.26 -7.19 -12.02
CA ASN A 89 8.58 -7.82 -13.28
C ASN A 89 10.07 -8.18 -13.30
N LEU A 90 10.36 -9.48 -13.25
CA LEU A 90 11.74 -9.95 -13.12
C LEU A 90 12.64 -9.48 -14.27
N ARG A 91 12.11 -9.48 -15.49
CA ARG A 91 12.87 -9.00 -16.64
C ARG A 91 13.21 -7.52 -16.50
N LYS A 92 12.22 -6.73 -16.08
CA LYS A 92 12.39 -5.30 -15.90
C LYS A 92 13.32 -4.99 -14.73
N VAL A 93 13.25 -5.78 -13.67
CA VAL A 93 14.14 -5.64 -12.53
C VAL A 93 15.58 -5.89 -12.97
N SER A 94 15.80 -6.91 -13.80
CA SER A 94 17.11 -7.17 -14.40
C SER A 94 17.62 -5.98 -15.18
N ASP A 95 16.76 -5.41 -16.00
CA ASP A 95 17.11 -4.24 -16.81
C ASP A 95 17.37 -3.02 -15.94
N ALA A 96 16.56 -2.85 -14.90
CA ALA A 96 16.71 -1.74 -13.98
C ALA A 96 17.92 -1.88 -13.07
N GLY A 97 18.34 -3.11 -12.81
CA GLY A 97 19.54 -3.39 -12.05
C GLY A 97 20.83 -2.98 -12.75
N VAL A 98 20.66 -2.62 -13.96
CA VAL A 98 21.78 -2.06 -14.73
C VAL A 98 22.09 -0.66 -14.26
#